data_984452d5226062cfdfef297c71bead4c
#
_entry.id   984452d5226062cfdfef297c71bead4c
#
_cell.length_a   1.000
_cell.length_b   1.000
_cell.length_c   1.000
_cell.angle_alpha   90.00
_cell.angle_beta   90.00
_cell.angle_gamma   90.00
#
_symmetry.space_group_name_H-M   'P 1'
#
loop_
_entity.id
_entity.type
_entity.pdbx_description
1 polymer ?
#
loop_
_entity_poly.entity_id
_entity_poly.type
_entity_poly.pdbx_seq_one_letter_code
_entity_poly.pdbx_strand_id
1 'polypeptide(L)'
;TGPGFIGADVNHINLHKTFSTPHGGGGPGSAPVGVAERLLPFMPVPIVAKEGDTYHWVTEKDKPQSIGRLSAHMGNAGVLLRAYIYVRLLGMHGMHRISEFATLNANYLMAELSKAGFEIAYPTRRASHEFIVTMKDIKDKTGVTAMNLAKRLLDKGYHAPTTYFPMLVPECLLIEPAETESKETLDAFVSSMKEILQEIEQQPDMVKGAPHTMSVRKLDDVKAARELDLTWKPSALSKSQASR
;
A
#
# COMPACT_ATOMS: atom_id res chain seq x y z
N THR A 1 10.34 17.90 -8.81
CA THR A 1 10.13 17.59 -10.25
C THR A 1 8.71 17.13 -10.45
N GLY A 2 7.95 17.79 -11.29
CA GLY A 2 6.55 17.46 -11.58
C GLY A 2 6.41 16.64 -12.86
N PRO A 3 5.24 16.01 -13.09
CA PRO A 3 4.98 15.18 -14.27
C PRO A 3 5.22 15.92 -15.59
N GLY A 4 4.83 17.18 -15.72
CA GLY A 4 5.08 17.99 -16.91
C GLY A 4 6.56 18.21 -17.19
N PHE A 5 7.41 18.26 -16.17
CA PHE A 5 8.85 18.40 -16.35
C PHE A 5 9.50 17.19 -17.02
N ILE A 6 8.97 16.00 -16.78
CA ILE A 6 9.45 14.77 -17.42
C ILE A 6 8.72 14.47 -18.75
N GLY A 7 7.90 15.38 -19.23
CA GLY A 7 7.20 15.25 -20.51
C GLY A 7 5.92 14.41 -20.47
N ALA A 8 5.34 14.18 -19.29
CA ALA A 8 4.07 13.44 -19.20
C ALA A 8 2.91 14.29 -19.73
N ASP A 9 2.12 13.71 -20.62
CA ASP A 9 0.93 14.36 -21.20
C ASP A 9 -0.32 14.19 -20.37
N VAL A 10 -0.39 13.10 -19.61
CA VAL A 10 -1.47 12.77 -18.70
C VAL A 10 -0.86 12.29 -17.39
N ASN A 11 -1.36 12.77 -16.26
CA ASN A 11 -0.96 12.34 -14.94
C ASN A 11 -2.19 11.98 -14.10
N HIS A 12 -2.16 10.81 -13.50
CA HIS A 12 -3.15 10.34 -12.55
C HIS A 12 -2.52 10.26 -11.15
N ILE A 13 -3.19 10.83 -10.16
CA ILE A 13 -2.69 10.85 -8.78
C ILE A 13 -3.61 10.03 -7.90
N ASN A 14 -3.11 8.91 -7.38
CA ASN A 14 -3.86 8.08 -6.42
C ASN A 14 -3.94 8.76 -5.04
N LEU A 15 -5.14 9.19 -4.65
CA LEU A 15 -5.34 9.83 -3.33
C LEU A 15 -5.14 8.86 -2.17
N HIS A 16 -5.37 7.57 -2.36
CA HIS A 16 -5.14 6.53 -1.34
C HIS A 16 -3.67 6.16 -1.13
N LYS A 17 -2.76 6.84 -1.79
CA LYS A 17 -1.31 6.73 -1.57
C LYS A 17 -0.86 7.85 -0.60
N THR A 18 -0.35 8.94 -1.13
CA THR A 18 0.23 10.04 -0.34
C THR A 18 -0.80 10.86 0.44
N PHE A 19 -2.10 10.86 0.06
CA PHE A 19 -3.06 11.85 0.54
C PHE A 19 -3.98 11.35 1.66
N SER A 20 -3.58 10.31 2.39
CA SER A 20 -4.25 9.81 3.59
C SER A 20 -5.73 9.45 3.40
N THR A 21 -6.07 8.84 2.28
CA THR A 21 -7.42 8.34 2.01
C THR A 21 -7.45 6.81 2.00
N PRO A 22 -8.61 6.16 2.26
CA PRO A 22 -8.67 4.71 2.28
C PRO A 22 -8.52 4.11 0.88
N HIS A 23 -7.81 2.98 0.76
CA HIS A 23 -7.76 2.16 -0.44
C HIS A 23 -9.03 1.30 -0.58
N GLY A 24 -9.51 0.73 0.52
CA GLY A 24 -10.74 -0.06 0.61
C GLY A 24 -10.82 -1.23 -0.37
N GLY A 25 -9.68 -1.84 -0.71
CA GLY A 25 -9.63 -2.87 -1.76
C GLY A 25 -9.90 -2.34 -3.17
N GLY A 26 -9.78 -1.01 -3.40
CA GLY A 26 -10.07 -0.33 -4.65
C GLY A 26 -11.46 0.32 -4.75
N GLY A 27 -12.34 0.10 -3.75
CA GLY A 27 -13.71 0.61 -3.76
C GLY A 27 -13.86 2.13 -3.69
N PRO A 28 -13.24 2.83 -2.72
CA PRO A 28 -13.38 4.28 -2.55
C PRO A 28 -12.43 5.07 -3.47
N GLY A 29 -12.16 4.58 -4.66
CA GLY A 29 -11.27 5.22 -5.60
C GLY A 29 -11.69 6.63 -5.96
N SER A 30 -10.75 7.56 -5.94
CA SER A 30 -10.90 8.91 -6.47
C SER A 30 -9.50 9.46 -6.73
N ALA A 31 -9.33 10.16 -7.84
CA ALA A 31 -8.04 10.70 -8.21
C ALA A 31 -8.17 11.87 -9.18
N PRO A 32 -7.46 12.96 -8.96
CA PRO A 32 -7.36 14.01 -9.95
C PRO A 32 -6.54 13.52 -11.16
N VAL A 33 -6.95 13.96 -12.32
CA VAL A 33 -6.24 13.76 -13.58
C VAL A 33 -5.78 15.10 -14.11
N GLY A 34 -4.47 15.26 -14.26
CA GLY A 34 -3.86 16.40 -14.92
C GLY A 34 -3.54 16.06 -16.37
N VAL A 35 -3.72 17.01 -17.27
CA VAL A 35 -3.39 16.83 -18.68
C VAL A 35 -2.58 18.00 -19.22
N ALA A 36 -1.78 17.74 -20.26
CA ALA A 36 -1.12 18.80 -21.03
C ALA A 36 -2.16 19.68 -21.73
N GLU A 37 -1.81 20.96 -21.95
CA GLU A 37 -2.71 21.97 -22.50
C GLU A 37 -3.42 21.54 -23.80
N ARG A 38 -2.70 20.86 -24.71
CA ARG A 38 -3.26 20.36 -25.95
C ARG A 38 -4.39 19.34 -25.79
N LEU A 39 -4.52 18.74 -24.60
CA LEU A 39 -5.55 17.75 -24.29
C LEU A 39 -6.77 18.35 -23.56
N LEU A 40 -6.70 19.61 -23.14
CA LEU A 40 -7.80 20.29 -22.45
C LEU A 40 -9.13 20.27 -23.22
N PRO A 41 -9.15 20.42 -24.56
CA PRO A 41 -10.41 20.36 -25.32
C PRO A 41 -11.13 18.99 -25.23
N PHE A 42 -10.37 17.91 -25.00
CA PHE A 42 -10.87 16.52 -24.98
C PHE A 42 -11.28 16.05 -23.60
N MET A 43 -11.04 16.85 -22.55
CA MET A 43 -11.37 16.45 -21.17
C MET A 43 -12.85 16.09 -21.02
N PRO A 44 -13.17 15.09 -20.18
CA PRO A 44 -14.56 14.71 -19.91
C PRO A 44 -15.39 15.88 -19.37
N VAL A 45 -16.68 15.83 -19.62
CA VAL A 45 -17.68 16.77 -19.08
C VAL A 45 -18.80 15.99 -18.41
N PRO A 46 -19.61 16.61 -17.49
CA PRO A 46 -19.52 18.01 -17.06
C PRO A 46 -18.39 18.26 -16.07
N ILE A 47 -17.83 19.46 -16.09
CA ILE A 47 -16.92 19.95 -15.06
C ILE A 47 -17.42 21.28 -14.50
N VAL A 48 -16.97 21.65 -13.29
CA VAL A 48 -17.28 22.95 -12.72
C VAL A 48 -16.18 23.94 -13.11
N ALA A 49 -16.56 25.05 -13.70
CA ALA A 49 -15.68 26.18 -13.94
C ALA A 49 -16.05 27.35 -13.04
N LYS A 50 -15.07 28.20 -12.73
CA LYS A 50 -15.25 29.46 -12.00
C LYS A 50 -14.95 30.62 -12.94
N GLU A 51 -15.88 31.57 -13.00
CA GLU A 51 -15.72 32.81 -13.74
C GLU A 51 -16.06 33.98 -12.80
N GLY A 52 -15.05 34.78 -12.49
CA GLY A 52 -15.19 35.78 -11.41
C GLY A 52 -15.54 35.10 -10.08
N ASP A 53 -16.66 35.48 -9.48
CA ASP A 53 -17.17 34.88 -8.23
C ASP A 53 -18.29 33.85 -8.44
N THR A 54 -18.62 33.53 -9.68
CA THR A 54 -19.68 32.56 -10.01
C THR A 54 -19.10 31.22 -10.47
N TYR A 55 -19.87 30.16 -10.19
CA TYR A 55 -19.57 28.80 -10.64
C TYR A 55 -20.64 28.33 -11.62
N HIS A 56 -20.23 27.67 -12.69
CA HIS A 56 -21.15 27.13 -13.68
C HIS A 56 -20.68 25.76 -14.18
N TRP A 57 -21.61 25.02 -14.76
CA TRP A 57 -21.31 23.74 -15.41
C TRP A 57 -20.84 23.96 -16.82
N VAL A 58 -19.69 23.40 -17.16
CA VAL A 58 -19.18 23.25 -18.53
C VAL A 58 -19.68 21.91 -19.04
N THR A 59 -20.35 21.92 -20.19
CA THR A 59 -21.02 20.76 -20.80
C THR A 59 -20.45 20.45 -22.18
N GLU A 60 -21.00 19.43 -22.85
CA GLU A 60 -20.65 19.10 -24.25
C GLU A 60 -20.88 20.28 -25.23
N LYS A 61 -21.83 21.17 -24.93
CA LYS A 61 -22.06 22.38 -25.73
C LYS A 61 -20.89 23.36 -25.67
N ASP A 62 -20.27 23.45 -24.53
CA ASP A 62 -19.15 24.35 -24.28
C ASP A 62 -17.81 23.73 -24.72
N LYS A 63 -17.75 22.39 -24.75
CA LYS A 63 -16.59 21.59 -25.15
C LYS A 63 -16.97 20.53 -26.20
N PRO A 64 -17.16 20.89 -27.47
CA PRO A 64 -17.63 19.95 -28.49
C PRO A 64 -16.62 18.84 -28.84
N GLN A 65 -15.34 18.99 -28.49
CA GLN A 65 -14.31 17.97 -28.69
C GLN A 65 -14.13 17.04 -27.47
N SER A 66 -14.89 17.25 -26.39
CA SER A 66 -14.83 16.41 -25.20
C SER A 66 -15.08 14.93 -25.56
N ILE A 67 -14.42 14.03 -24.84
CA ILE A 67 -14.73 12.58 -24.89
C ILE A 67 -16.08 12.24 -24.27
N GLY A 68 -16.81 13.23 -23.78
CA GLY A 68 -18.16 13.08 -23.23
C GLY A 68 -18.17 12.73 -21.75
N ARG A 69 -19.28 12.14 -21.31
CA ARG A 69 -19.52 11.78 -19.91
C ARG A 69 -18.90 10.44 -19.57
N LEU A 70 -18.28 10.40 -18.39
CA LEU A 70 -17.77 9.17 -17.78
C LEU A 70 -18.59 8.83 -16.54
N SER A 71 -18.80 7.54 -16.28
CA SER A 71 -19.39 7.06 -15.02
C SER A 71 -18.52 7.47 -13.84
N ALA A 72 -19.18 7.92 -12.75
CA ALA A 72 -18.50 8.38 -11.54
C ALA A 72 -17.40 9.45 -11.76
N HIS A 73 -17.52 10.24 -12.83
CA HIS A 73 -16.54 11.26 -13.22
C HIS A 73 -16.20 12.26 -12.10
N MET A 74 -17.16 12.60 -11.24
CA MET A 74 -16.91 13.49 -10.09
C MET A 74 -16.18 12.79 -8.93
N GLY A 75 -15.93 11.50 -9.02
CA GLY A 75 -15.22 10.72 -8.00
C GLY A 75 -16.03 10.54 -6.72
N ASN A 76 -15.33 10.19 -5.64
CA ASN A 76 -15.90 10.01 -4.32
C ASN A 76 -15.72 11.29 -3.49
N ALA A 77 -16.82 12.01 -3.23
CA ALA A 77 -16.81 13.30 -2.53
C ALA A 77 -16.16 13.20 -1.13
N GLY A 78 -16.41 12.12 -0.38
CA GLY A 78 -15.82 11.90 0.94
C GLY A 78 -14.29 11.72 0.88
N VAL A 79 -13.81 10.99 -0.12
CA VAL A 79 -12.37 10.81 -0.36
C VAL A 79 -11.72 12.13 -0.78
N LEU A 80 -12.35 12.89 -1.66
CA LEU A 80 -11.85 14.20 -2.09
C LEU A 80 -11.77 15.18 -0.92
N LEU A 81 -12.81 15.23 -0.08
CA LEU A 81 -12.83 16.08 1.12
C LEU A 81 -11.72 15.71 2.11
N ARG A 82 -11.50 14.41 2.32
CA ARG A 82 -10.42 13.92 3.19
C ARG A 82 -9.05 14.32 2.68
N ALA A 83 -8.78 14.14 1.39
CA ALA A 83 -7.54 14.58 0.76
C ALA A 83 -7.35 16.10 0.84
N TYR A 84 -8.43 16.87 0.63
CA TYR A 84 -8.40 18.33 0.76
C TYR A 84 -8.00 18.76 2.17
N ILE A 85 -8.60 18.19 3.21
CA ILE A 85 -8.26 18.48 4.62
C ILE A 85 -6.79 18.15 4.89
N TYR A 86 -6.32 16.98 4.42
CA TYR A 86 -4.92 16.56 4.59
C TYR A 86 -3.94 17.56 3.97
N VAL A 87 -4.16 17.96 2.72
CA VAL A 87 -3.32 18.95 2.04
C VAL A 87 -3.38 20.31 2.72
N ARG A 88 -4.56 20.73 3.21
CA ARG A 88 -4.73 21.99 3.94
C ARG A 88 -4.00 22.01 5.27
N LEU A 89 -4.00 20.89 6.00
CA LEU A 89 -3.26 20.76 7.28
C LEU A 89 -1.75 20.80 7.08
N LEU A 90 -1.24 20.14 6.06
CA LEU A 90 0.20 20.07 5.80
C LEU A 90 0.74 21.34 5.14
N GLY A 91 -0.03 21.94 4.25
CA GLY A 91 0.43 23.02 3.39
C GLY A 91 1.58 22.58 2.47
N MET A 92 2.13 23.51 1.72
CA MET A 92 3.23 23.23 0.79
C MET A 92 4.47 22.67 1.51
N HIS A 93 4.84 23.27 2.63
CA HIS A 93 6.01 22.84 3.40
C HIS A 93 5.85 21.43 3.98
N GLY A 94 4.70 21.12 4.56
CA GLY A 94 4.41 19.79 5.08
C GLY A 94 4.40 18.73 3.98
N MET A 95 3.85 19.03 2.80
CA MET A 95 3.85 18.11 1.65
C MET A 95 5.27 17.77 1.16
N HIS A 96 6.24 18.69 1.25
CA HIS A 96 7.63 18.34 1.01
C HIS A 96 8.21 17.41 2.07
N ARG A 97 7.95 17.72 3.34
CA ARG A 97 8.51 16.97 4.46
C ARG A 97 8.02 15.53 4.55
N ILE A 98 6.79 15.22 4.17
CA ILE A 98 6.32 13.83 4.17
C ILE A 98 7.17 12.94 3.25
N SER A 99 7.57 13.45 2.09
CA SER A 99 8.45 12.72 1.16
C SER A 99 9.87 12.54 1.71
N GLU A 100 10.38 13.54 2.40
CA GLU A 100 11.69 13.49 3.04
C GLU A 100 11.70 12.46 4.18
N PHE A 101 10.67 12.47 5.05
CA PHE A 101 10.55 11.50 6.13
C PHE A 101 10.30 10.08 5.62
N ALA A 102 9.46 9.88 4.61
CA ALA A 102 9.26 8.56 4.02
C ALA A 102 10.59 7.99 3.49
N THR A 103 11.37 8.82 2.80
CA THR A 103 12.70 8.43 2.29
C THR A 103 13.69 8.15 3.43
N LEU A 104 13.72 8.99 4.47
CA LEU A 104 14.58 8.81 5.63
C LEU A 104 14.25 7.51 6.36
N ASN A 105 12.97 7.27 6.67
CA ASN A 105 12.51 6.10 7.40
C ASN A 105 12.81 4.80 6.63
N ALA A 106 12.58 4.79 5.30
CA ALA A 106 12.88 3.63 4.48
C ALA A 106 14.37 3.29 4.49
N ASN A 107 15.24 4.29 4.32
CA ASN A 107 16.69 4.06 4.31
C ASN A 107 17.24 3.69 5.70
N TYR A 108 16.69 4.29 6.76
CA TYR A 108 17.02 3.92 8.13
C TYR A 108 16.68 2.45 8.40
N LEU A 109 15.42 2.08 8.15
CA LEU A 109 14.94 0.72 8.41
C LEU A 109 15.68 -0.31 7.54
N MET A 110 15.94 -0.01 6.28
CA MET A 110 16.74 -0.85 5.38
C MET A 110 18.14 -1.12 5.94
N ALA A 111 18.82 -0.08 6.45
CA ALA A 111 20.16 -0.22 7.02
C ALA A 111 20.14 -1.05 8.32
N GLU A 112 19.15 -0.84 9.20
CA GLU A 112 19.05 -1.58 10.46
C GLU A 112 18.67 -3.05 10.23
N LEU A 113 17.79 -3.36 9.28
CA LEU A 113 17.46 -4.75 8.92
C LEU A 113 18.65 -5.46 8.27
N SER A 114 19.43 -4.77 7.44
CA SER A 114 20.69 -5.33 6.90
C SER A 114 21.67 -5.69 8.02
N LYS A 115 21.87 -4.81 9.01
CA LYS A 115 22.70 -5.10 10.20
C LYS A 115 22.13 -6.25 11.05
N ALA A 116 20.81 -6.42 11.03
CA ALA A 116 20.12 -7.50 11.73
C ALA A 116 20.28 -8.87 11.05
N GLY A 117 20.88 -8.94 9.85
CA GLY A 117 21.11 -10.18 9.13
C GLY A 117 20.13 -10.46 7.99
N PHE A 118 19.22 -9.54 7.68
CA PHE A 118 18.37 -9.69 6.51
C PHE A 118 19.08 -9.30 5.23
N GLU A 119 18.88 -10.09 4.18
CA GLU A 119 19.39 -9.79 2.85
C GLU A 119 18.54 -8.72 2.16
N ILE A 120 19.17 -7.61 1.78
CA ILE A 120 18.53 -6.55 1.00
C ILE A 120 18.76 -6.85 -0.49
N ALA A 121 17.68 -6.89 -1.28
CA ALA A 121 17.76 -7.27 -2.70
C ALA A 121 18.63 -6.32 -3.54
N TYR A 122 18.67 -5.03 -3.18
CA TYR A 122 19.44 -4.00 -3.88
C TYR A 122 20.31 -3.19 -2.90
N PRO A 123 21.33 -3.79 -2.28
CA PRO A 123 22.03 -3.20 -1.13
C PRO A 123 22.86 -1.95 -1.49
N THR A 124 23.19 -1.74 -2.77
CA THR A 124 23.95 -0.58 -3.24
C THR A 124 23.08 0.62 -3.64
N ARG A 125 21.75 0.46 -3.61
CA ARG A 125 20.80 1.51 -3.97
C ARG A 125 20.14 2.09 -2.73
N ARG A 126 19.91 3.40 -2.75
CA ARG A 126 19.05 4.05 -1.76
C ARG A 126 17.59 3.76 -2.08
N ALA A 127 16.82 3.54 -1.04
CA ALA A 127 15.37 3.49 -1.13
C ALA A 127 14.80 4.88 -1.43
N SER A 128 13.72 4.94 -2.18
CA SER A 128 12.87 6.14 -2.24
C SER A 128 11.97 6.22 -0.99
N HIS A 129 11.00 5.34 -0.88
CA HIS A 129 10.07 5.24 0.26
C HIS A 129 9.84 3.79 0.69
N GLU A 130 10.33 2.84 -0.09
CA GLU A 130 10.20 1.40 0.12
C GLU A 130 11.49 0.68 -0.30
N PHE A 131 11.70 -0.52 0.23
CA PHE A 131 12.83 -1.39 -0.10
C PHE A 131 12.42 -2.86 -0.01
N ILE A 132 13.28 -3.72 -0.54
CA ILE A 132 12.98 -5.14 -0.68
C ILE A 132 13.97 -5.96 0.15
N VAL A 133 13.41 -6.80 1.02
CA VAL A 133 14.13 -7.88 1.71
C VAL A 133 13.83 -9.19 1.00
N THR A 134 14.84 -10.04 0.77
CA THR A 134 14.65 -11.40 0.29
C THR A 134 14.85 -12.42 1.41
N MET A 135 13.98 -13.42 1.43
CA MET A 135 14.03 -14.56 2.34
C MET A 135 14.52 -15.82 1.65
N LYS A 136 15.06 -15.70 0.42
CA LYS A 136 15.41 -16.86 -0.42
C LYS A 136 16.32 -17.83 0.31
N ASP A 137 17.45 -17.34 0.84
CA ASP A 137 18.44 -18.18 1.53
C ASP A 137 17.89 -18.79 2.82
N ILE A 138 17.05 -18.06 3.56
CA ILE A 138 16.39 -18.55 4.76
C ILE A 138 15.42 -19.69 4.37
N LYS A 139 14.61 -19.49 3.34
CA LYS A 139 13.70 -20.53 2.85
C LYS A 139 14.45 -21.78 2.40
N ASP A 140 15.53 -21.62 1.64
CA ASP A 140 16.31 -22.76 1.13
C ASP A 140 16.92 -23.58 2.28
N LYS A 141 17.30 -22.95 3.38
CA LYS A 141 17.89 -23.60 4.57
C LYS A 141 16.85 -24.18 5.53
N THR A 142 15.74 -23.51 5.75
CA THR A 142 14.80 -23.80 6.85
C THR A 142 13.40 -24.19 6.37
N GLY A 143 13.07 -23.92 5.12
CA GLY A 143 11.74 -24.05 4.55
C GLY A 143 10.75 -22.97 5.01
N VAL A 144 11.20 -21.94 5.76
CA VAL A 144 10.36 -20.80 6.17
C VAL A 144 10.28 -19.79 5.04
N THR A 145 9.08 -19.51 4.56
CA THR A 145 8.81 -18.61 3.44
C THR A 145 8.62 -17.16 3.89
N ALA A 146 8.68 -16.21 2.94
CA ALA A 146 8.32 -14.82 3.17
C ALA A 146 6.89 -14.69 3.74
N MET A 147 5.94 -15.50 3.26
CA MET A 147 4.57 -15.52 3.77
C MET A 147 4.53 -15.98 5.25
N ASN A 148 5.33 -16.97 5.65
CA ASN A 148 5.37 -17.41 7.04
C ASN A 148 5.85 -16.28 7.97
N LEU A 149 6.92 -15.57 7.57
CA LEU A 149 7.41 -14.41 8.32
C LEU A 149 6.36 -13.31 8.38
N ALA A 150 5.70 -12.99 7.26
CA ALA A 150 4.63 -12.00 7.22
C ALA A 150 3.46 -12.36 8.17
N LYS A 151 3.05 -13.62 8.22
CA LYS A 151 2.04 -14.10 9.18
C LYS A 151 2.53 -14.02 10.62
N ARG A 152 3.82 -14.26 10.89
CA ARG A 152 4.41 -14.12 12.22
C ARG A 152 4.45 -12.65 12.67
N LEU A 153 4.66 -11.70 11.76
CA LEU A 153 4.57 -10.26 12.06
C LEU A 153 3.18 -9.84 12.56
N LEU A 154 2.11 -10.47 12.07
CA LEU A 154 0.75 -10.23 12.60
C LEU A 154 0.67 -10.56 14.09
N ASP A 155 1.31 -11.67 14.55
CA ASP A 155 1.37 -12.04 15.97
C ASP A 155 2.15 -11.02 16.81
N LYS A 156 3.07 -10.30 16.21
CA LYS A 156 3.84 -9.22 16.84
C LYS A 156 3.13 -7.86 16.78
N GLY A 157 1.91 -7.80 16.19
CA GLY A 157 1.08 -6.60 16.12
C GLY A 157 1.40 -5.66 14.95
N TYR A 158 2.15 -6.11 13.96
CA TYR A 158 2.47 -5.32 12.78
C TYR A 158 1.57 -5.67 11.59
N HIS A 159 1.26 -4.68 10.77
CA HIS A 159 0.74 -4.92 9.44
C HIS A 159 1.84 -5.56 8.60
N ALA A 160 1.56 -6.75 8.05
CA ALA A 160 2.55 -7.48 7.29
C ALA A 160 2.91 -6.74 5.98
N PRO A 161 4.20 -6.67 5.61
CA PRO A 161 4.62 -6.13 4.32
C PRO A 161 4.03 -6.92 3.14
N THR A 162 3.97 -6.32 1.97
CA THR A 162 3.59 -7.00 0.73
C THR A 162 4.59 -8.14 0.45
N THR A 163 4.06 -9.34 0.24
CA THR A 163 4.86 -10.52 -0.08
C THR A 163 4.85 -10.82 -1.57
N TYR A 164 5.96 -11.42 -2.08
CA TYR A 164 6.09 -11.89 -3.46
C TYR A 164 5.96 -10.80 -4.53
N PHE A 165 6.18 -9.56 -4.16
CA PHE A 165 6.24 -8.43 -5.07
C PHE A 165 7.48 -7.55 -4.77
N PRO A 166 8.27 -7.19 -5.79
CA PRO A 166 8.15 -7.52 -7.22
C PRO A 166 8.50 -9.00 -7.51
N MET A 167 7.86 -9.59 -8.49
CA MET A 167 8.06 -11.01 -8.86
C MET A 167 9.48 -11.36 -9.32
N LEU A 168 10.30 -10.35 -9.62
CA LEU A 168 11.72 -10.53 -10.00
C LEU A 168 12.62 -10.94 -8.81
N VAL A 169 12.16 -10.70 -7.58
CA VAL A 169 12.91 -11.05 -6.37
C VAL A 169 12.20 -12.22 -5.67
N PRO A 170 12.82 -13.40 -5.59
CA PRO A 170 12.20 -14.55 -4.96
C PRO A 170 12.04 -14.35 -3.45
N GLU A 171 10.97 -14.90 -2.87
CA GLU A 171 10.69 -14.87 -1.43
C GLU A 171 10.87 -13.47 -0.82
N CYS A 172 10.29 -12.46 -1.45
CA CYS A 172 10.52 -11.09 -1.05
C CYS A 172 9.41 -10.51 -0.17
N LEU A 173 9.81 -9.54 0.63
CA LEU A 173 8.99 -8.61 1.39
C LEU A 173 9.29 -7.21 0.88
N LEU A 174 8.27 -6.51 0.40
CA LEU A 174 8.34 -5.10 0.05
C LEU A 174 7.93 -4.28 1.28
N ILE A 175 8.88 -3.59 1.88
CA ILE A 175 8.69 -2.89 3.16
C ILE A 175 8.63 -1.39 2.91
N GLU A 176 7.53 -0.79 3.31
CA GLU A 176 7.25 0.65 3.27
C GLU A 176 6.89 1.14 4.69
N PRO A 177 7.82 1.80 5.41
CA PRO A 177 7.53 2.27 6.76
C PRO A 177 6.68 3.55 6.80
N ALA A 178 6.53 4.24 5.67
CA ALA A 178 5.87 5.52 5.54
C ALA A 178 6.51 6.67 6.37
N GLU A 179 5.94 7.87 6.28
CA GLU A 179 6.43 9.07 6.95
C GLU A 179 5.94 9.22 8.39
N THR A 180 4.91 8.48 8.76
CA THR A 180 4.24 8.60 10.06
C THR A 180 4.92 7.83 11.18
N GLU A 181 5.82 6.89 10.83
CA GLU A 181 6.48 6.05 11.82
C GLU A 181 7.59 6.80 12.55
N SER A 182 7.57 6.72 13.88
CA SER A 182 8.64 7.27 14.71
C SER A 182 9.87 6.36 14.70
N LYS A 183 11.03 6.90 15.10
CA LYS A 183 12.26 6.10 15.23
C LYS A 183 12.06 4.93 16.20
N GLU A 184 11.36 5.15 17.31
CA GLU A 184 11.07 4.13 18.31
C GLU A 184 10.23 2.99 17.71
N THR A 185 9.24 3.30 16.87
CA THR A 185 8.43 2.30 16.15
C THR A 185 9.30 1.50 15.18
N LEU A 186 10.19 2.16 14.43
CA LEU A 186 11.11 1.50 13.51
C LEU A 186 12.09 0.57 14.26
N ASP A 187 12.64 1.02 15.38
CA ASP A 187 13.53 0.20 16.22
C ASP A 187 12.82 -1.01 16.81
N ALA A 188 11.56 -0.85 17.23
CA ALA A 188 10.73 -1.95 17.73
C ALA A 188 10.44 -2.97 16.62
N PHE A 189 10.19 -2.50 15.40
CA PHE A 189 10.02 -3.38 14.24
C PHE A 189 11.30 -4.19 13.95
N VAL A 190 12.46 -3.55 13.97
CA VAL A 190 13.76 -4.23 13.80
C VAL A 190 13.97 -5.29 14.89
N SER A 191 13.63 -4.97 16.15
CA SER A 191 13.71 -5.94 17.25
C SER A 191 12.82 -7.15 17.03
N SER A 192 11.57 -6.92 16.61
CA SER A 192 10.63 -8.00 16.28
C SER A 192 11.12 -8.86 15.11
N MET A 193 11.70 -8.25 14.08
CA MET A 193 12.30 -8.98 12.96
C MET A 193 13.49 -9.84 13.41
N LYS A 194 14.34 -9.34 14.30
CA LYS A 194 15.45 -10.12 14.91
C LYS A 194 14.94 -11.31 15.71
N GLU A 195 13.91 -11.10 16.54
CA GLU A 195 13.25 -12.18 17.29
C GLU A 195 12.73 -13.26 16.35
N ILE A 196 12.07 -12.88 15.25
CA ILE A 196 11.58 -13.86 14.26
C ILE A 196 12.73 -14.62 13.60
N LEU A 197 13.89 -13.99 13.31
CA LEU A 197 15.06 -14.74 12.83
C LEU A 197 15.53 -15.79 13.83
N GLN A 198 15.58 -15.45 15.11
CA GLN A 198 15.92 -16.41 16.18
C GLN A 198 14.88 -17.53 16.27
N GLU A 199 13.59 -17.21 16.17
CA GLU A 199 12.51 -18.20 16.12
C GLU A 199 12.67 -19.13 14.91
N ILE A 200 13.07 -18.62 13.74
CA ILE A 200 13.32 -19.41 12.53
C ILE A 200 14.49 -20.39 12.76
N GLU A 201 15.55 -19.97 13.42
CA GLU A 201 16.71 -20.82 13.71
C GLU A 201 16.41 -21.91 14.75
N GLN A 202 15.68 -21.56 15.81
CA GLN A 202 15.44 -22.44 16.95
C GLN A 202 14.18 -23.30 16.80
N GLN A 203 13.12 -22.75 16.23
CA GLN A 203 11.78 -23.36 16.16
C GLN A 203 11.08 -23.02 14.83
N PRO A 204 11.62 -23.43 13.67
CA PRO A 204 11.07 -23.05 12.35
C PRO A 204 9.60 -23.43 12.18
N ASP A 205 9.14 -24.51 12.78
CA ASP A 205 7.75 -24.97 12.66
C ASP A 205 6.76 -24.04 13.37
N MET A 206 7.20 -23.34 14.43
CA MET A 206 6.39 -22.31 15.08
C MET A 206 6.13 -21.17 14.09
N VAL A 207 7.15 -20.71 13.36
CA VAL A 207 6.99 -19.63 12.36
C VAL A 207 6.16 -20.10 11.17
N LYS A 208 6.35 -21.37 10.72
CA LYS A 208 5.53 -21.97 9.65
C LYS A 208 4.04 -22.10 10.02
N GLY A 209 3.74 -22.25 11.31
CA GLY A 209 2.38 -22.36 11.84
C GLY A 209 1.67 -21.04 12.10
N ALA A 210 2.37 -19.90 11.97
CA ALA A 210 1.80 -18.57 12.23
C ALA A 210 0.62 -18.23 11.29
N PRO A 211 -0.32 -17.41 11.74
CA PRO A 211 -0.38 -16.66 12.99
C PRO A 211 -0.93 -17.49 14.17
N HIS A 212 -0.51 -17.17 15.39
CA HIS A 212 -0.94 -17.89 16.61
C HIS A 212 -1.91 -17.09 17.47
N THR A 213 -1.83 -15.75 17.44
CA THR A 213 -2.62 -14.86 18.30
C THR A 213 -3.82 -14.24 17.60
N MET A 214 -3.90 -14.37 16.28
CA MET A 214 -5.01 -13.83 15.50
C MET A 214 -6.29 -14.64 15.69
N SER A 215 -7.44 -14.00 15.50
CA SER A 215 -8.76 -14.67 15.54
C SER A 215 -8.90 -15.76 14.47
N VAL A 216 -8.24 -15.57 13.33
CA VAL A 216 -8.15 -16.56 12.26
C VAL A 216 -6.71 -17.06 12.18
N ARG A 217 -6.55 -18.37 12.25
CA ARG A 217 -5.26 -19.06 12.14
C ARG A 217 -4.82 -19.19 10.69
N LYS A 218 -3.79 -20.00 10.46
CA LYS A 218 -3.29 -20.28 9.11
C LYS A 218 -4.43 -20.75 8.19
N LEU A 219 -4.59 -20.04 7.07
CA LEU A 219 -5.60 -20.34 6.05
C LEU A 219 -5.05 -21.35 5.04
N ASP A 220 -5.96 -22.14 4.47
CA ASP A 220 -5.68 -22.94 3.29
C ASP A 220 -5.90 -22.08 2.04
N ASP A 221 -4.86 -21.32 1.66
CA ASP A 221 -4.90 -20.39 0.54
C ASP A 221 -5.13 -21.13 -0.80
N VAL A 222 -4.68 -22.38 -0.92
CA VAL A 222 -4.87 -23.21 -2.12
C VAL A 222 -6.33 -23.59 -2.27
N LYS A 223 -6.95 -24.04 -1.19
CA LYS A 223 -8.37 -24.37 -1.18
C LYS A 223 -9.23 -23.14 -1.43
N ALA A 224 -8.90 -22.04 -0.77
CA ALA A 224 -9.60 -20.75 -0.96
C ALA A 224 -9.59 -20.27 -2.41
N ALA A 225 -8.49 -20.51 -3.14
CA ALA A 225 -8.37 -20.13 -4.54
C ALA A 225 -9.05 -21.10 -5.52
N ARG A 226 -9.04 -22.42 -5.22
CA ARG A 226 -9.52 -23.47 -6.13
C ARG A 226 -10.96 -23.88 -5.91
N GLU A 227 -11.44 -23.79 -4.67
CA GLU A 227 -12.78 -24.24 -4.25
C GLU A 227 -13.54 -23.04 -3.70
N LEU A 228 -13.92 -22.09 -4.58
CA LEU A 228 -14.65 -20.90 -4.22
C LEU A 228 -16.05 -21.26 -3.71
N ASP A 229 -16.27 -21.10 -2.42
CA ASP A 229 -17.59 -21.13 -1.78
C ASP A 229 -17.88 -19.77 -1.11
N LEU A 230 -18.42 -18.85 -1.90
CA LEU A 230 -18.69 -17.46 -1.50
C LEU A 230 -20.11 -17.27 -0.97
N THR A 231 -20.94 -18.33 -0.95
CA THR A 231 -22.31 -18.27 -0.48
C THR A 231 -22.37 -18.47 1.04
N TRP A 232 -23.11 -17.59 1.71
CA TRP A 232 -23.42 -17.80 3.11
C TRP A 232 -24.38 -18.99 3.28
N LYS A 233 -23.99 -19.98 4.12
CA LYS A 233 -24.79 -21.18 4.45
C LYS A 233 -25.07 -21.21 5.96
N PRO A 234 -26.33 -21.25 6.39
CA PRO A 234 -26.67 -21.31 7.83
C PRO A 234 -26.01 -22.47 8.58
N SER A 235 -25.81 -23.61 7.93
CA SER A 235 -25.15 -24.80 8.49
C SER A 235 -23.67 -24.62 8.82
N ALA A 236 -23.00 -23.58 8.29
CA ALA A 236 -21.60 -23.31 8.59
C ALA A 236 -21.42 -22.72 10.01
N LEU A 237 -22.43 -22.04 10.54
CA LEU A 237 -22.40 -21.47 11.90
C LEU A 237 -22.50 -22.55 13.00
N SER A 238 -23.26 -23.62 12.76
CA SER A 238 -23.45 -24.70 13.74
C SER A 238 -22.18 -25.56 13.94
N LYS A 239 -21.33 -25.65 12.91
CA LYS A 239 -20.06 -26.40 12.98
C LYS A 239 -18.95 -25.64 13.69
N SER A 240 -18.94 -24.30 13.64
CA SER A 240 -17.93 -23.48 14.33
C SER A 240 -18.18 -23.33 15.83
N GLN A 241 -19.44 -23.54 16.28
CA GLN A 241 -19.80 -23.51 17.70
C GLN A 241 -19.60 -24.86 18.41
N ALA A 242 -19.54 -25.95 17.67
CA ALA A 242 -19.31 -27.29 18.22
C ALA A 242 -17.81 -27.65 18.40
N SER A 243 -16.90 -26.79 17.96
CA SER A 243 -15.44 -26.98 18.04
C SER A 243 -14.74 -25.97 18.96
N ARG A 244 -15.49 -25.31 19.84
CA ARG A 244 -14.94 -24.44 20.90
C ARG A 244 -15.05 -25.09 22.28
#